data_9668440cae5004df229780dab430942d
#
_entry.id   9668440cae5004df229780dab430942d
#
_cell.length_a   1.000
_cell.length_b   1.000
_cell.length_c   1.000
_cell.angle_alpha   90.00
_cell.angle_beta   90.00
_cell.angle_gamma   90.00
#
_symmetry.space_group_name_H-M   'P 1'
#
loop_
_entity.id
_entity.type
_entity.pdbx_description
1 polymer ?
#
loop_
_entity_poly.entity_id
_entity_poly.type
_entity_poly.pdbx_seq_one_letter_code
_entity_poly.pdbx_strand_id
1 'polypeptide(L)'
;VPLKGLSAKVHQRSCDILLGAPYNIASYATLVHLLCAKLGMAPQKLIMSFGDLHLYSNHLDAAIEMHDRYTNHMENPDYAYSLSPKFYAPEGFDITSFMGKTNEFGEILVEEADVVKDKLVVLAGGLTDYIPYPKLKATMPIAV
;
A
#
# COMPACT_ATOMS: atom_id res chain seq x y z
N VAL A 1 2.86 28.54 -9.61
CA VAL A 1 4.15 27.98 -9.14
C VAL A 1 4.01 26.46 -9.23
N PRO A 2 4.93 25.74 -9.92
CA PRO A 2 4.85 24.28 -9.96
C PRO A 2 4.99 23.74 -8.54
N LEU A 3 4.11 22.77 -8.20
CA LEU A 3 4.18 22.09 -6.91
C LEU A 3 5.53 21.38 -6.76
N LYS A 4 6.19 21.55 -5.63
CA LYS A 4 7.37 20.76 -5.29
C LYS A 4 6.99 19.29 -5.21
N GLY A 5 7.81 18.42 -5.76
CA GLY A 5 7.58 16.99 -5.72
C GLY A 5 8.25 16.31 -4.54
N LEU A 6 7.57 15.33 -3.95
CA LEU A 6 8.12 14.46 -2.91
C LEU A 6 8.42 13.07 -3.48
N SER A 7 9.64 12.60 -3.26
CA SER A 7 10.04 11.23 -3.55
C SER A 7 10.47 10.55 -2.25
N ALA A 8 10.13 9.28 -2.12
CA ALA A 8 10.53 8.46 -0.98
C ALA A 8 11.38 7.26 -1.44
N LYS A 9 12.35 6.88 -0.62
CA LYS A 9 13.12 5.66 -0.80
C LYS A 9 13.01 4.80 0.45
N VAL A 10 12.63 3.55 0.26
CA VAL A 10 12.48 2.55 1.31
C VAL A 10 13.52 1.46 1.12
N HIS A 11 14.26 1.14 2.19
CA HIS A 11 15.13 -0.01 2.25
C HIS A 11 14.50 -1.07 3.14
N GLN A 12 14.06 -2.17 2.55
CA GLN A 12 13.44 -3.27 3.24
C GLN A 12 14.41 -4.44 3.32
N ARG A 13 14.77 -4.87 4.53
CA ARG A 13 15.77 -5.91 4.76
C ARG A 13 15.35 -7.25 4.18
N SER A 14 14.10 -7.64 4.37
CA SER A 14 13.54 -8.92 3.96
C SER A 14 12.11 -8.71 3.48
N CYS A 15 11.71 -9.40 2.41
CA CYS A 15 10.40 -9.23 1.80
C CYS A 15 9.93 -10.50 1.10
N ASP A 16 8.79 -11.05 1.55
CA ASP A 16 8.02 -12.02 0.78
C ASP A 16 7.42 -11.30 -0.43
N ILE A 17 7.77 -11.74 -1.63
CA ILE A 17 7.37 -11.07 -2.87
C ILE A 17 5.85 -11.15 -3.10
N LEU A 18 5.20 -12.22 -2.66
CA LEU A 18 3.80 -12.46 -2.97
C LEU A 18 2.83 -11.89 -1.94
N LEU A 19 3.07 -12.17 -0.65
CA LEU A 19 2.20 -11.68 0.43
C LEU A 19 2.68 -10.36 1.01
N GLY A 20 4.00 -10.11 1.04
CA GLY A 20 4.58 -8.91 1.66
C GLY A 20 4.67 -7.72 0.71
N ALA A 21 5.35 -7.89 -0.42
CA ALA A 21 5.70 -6.78 -1.31
C ALA A 21 4.52 -5.93 -1.77
N PRO A 22 3.38 -6.50 -2.25
CA PRO A 22 2.26 -5.69 -2.70
C PRO A 22 1.68 -4.80 -1.61
N TYR A 23 1.52 -5.32 -0.41
CA TYR A 23 1.01 -4.55 0.73
C TYR A 23 2.01 -3.51 1.22
N ASN A 24 3.30 -3.84 1.24
CA ASN A 24 4.33 -2.89 1.63
C ASN A 24 4.42 -1.72 0.64
N ILE A 25 4.39 -2.00 -0.67
CA ILE A 25 4.36 -0.97 -1.71
C ILE A 25 3.12 -0.09 -1.55
N ALA A 26 1.94 -0.67 -1.41
CA ALA A 26 0.69 0.07 -1.22
C ALA A 26 0.72 0.96 0.03
N SER A 27 1.22 0.43 1.16
CA SER A 27 1.32 1.18 2.42
C SER A 27 2.25 2.37 2.31
N TYR A 28 3.45 2.19 1.74
CA TYR A 28 4.40 3.29 1.56
C TYR A 28 3.93 4.29 0.51
N ALA A 29 3.28 3.84 -0.57
CA ALA A 29 2.66 4.75 -1.54
C ALA A 29 1.60 5.62 -0.88
N THR A 30 0.70 5.02 -0.10
CA THR A 30 -0.31 5.74 0.68
C THR A 30 0.33 6.77 1.62
N LEU A 31 1.39 6.39 2.35
CA LEU A 31 2.11 7.31 3.23
C LEU A 31 2.67 8.51 2.45
N VAL A 32 3.27 8.29 1.27
CA VAL A 32 3.77 9.38 0.43
C VAL A 32 2.66 10.32 0.02
N HIS A 33 1.49 9.81 -0.38
CA HIS A 33 0.33 10.64 -0.73
C HIS A 33 -0.17 11.48 0.45
N LEU A 34 -0.26 10.88 1.63
CA LEU A 34 -0.68 11.59 2.85
C LEU A 34 0.29 12.70 3.25
N LEU A 35 1.60 12.43 3.17
CA LEU A 35 2.63 13.43 3.42
C LEU A 35 2.55 14.57 2.40
N CYS A 36 2.34 14.25 1.13
CA CYS A 36 2.17 15.25 0.08
C CYS A 36 0.96 16.15 0.34
N ALA A 37 -0.18 15.57 0.72
CA ALA A 37 -1.38 16.33 1.08
C ALA A 37 -1.10 17.29 2.25
N LYS A 38 -0.39 16.82 3.29
CA LYS A 38 -0.04 17.65 4.45
C LYS A 38 0.93 18.79 4.12
N LEU A 39 1.87 18.52 3.22
CA LEU A 39 2.96 19.47 2.88
C LEU A 39 2.63 20.37 1.68
N GLY A 40 1.48 20.19 1.04
CA GLY A 40 1.15 20.90 -0.22
C GLY A 40 2.13 20.54 -1.35
N MET A 41 2.55 19.28 -1.45
CA MET A 41 3.48 18.77 -2.45
C MET A 41 2.79 17.77 -3.38
N ALA A 42 3.42 17.48 -4.52
CA ALA A 42 2.96 16.41 -5.42
C ALA A 42 3.76 15.11 -5.19
N PRO A 43 3.13 13.93 -5.14
CA PRO A 43 3.85 12.68 -5.09
C PRO A 43 4.57 12.44 -6.41
N GLN A 44 5.85 12.05 -6.36
CA GLN A 44 6.64 11.82 -7.57
C GLN A 44 7.08 10.36 -7.71
N LYS A 45 7.87 9.86 -6.75
CA LYS A 45 8.46 8.52 -6.85
C LYS A 45 8.45 7.82 -5.49
N LEU A 46 8.13 6.54 -5.52
CA LEU A 46 8.43 5.59 -4.46
C LEU A 46 9.49 4.62 -4.99
N ILE A 47 10.64 4.60 -4.35
CA ILE A 47 11.75 3.72 -4.72
C ILE A 47 11.86 2.65 -3.62
N MET A 48 11.68 1.39 -4.01
CA MET A 48 11.83 0.25 -3.10
C MET A 48 13.15 -0.45 -3.37
N SER A 49 13.91 -0.72 -2.31
CA SER A 49 15.15 -1.49 -2.36
C SER A 49 15.03 -2.65 -1.38
N PHE A 50 15.18 -3.86 -1.89
CA PHE A 50 15.01 -5.09 -1.12
C PHE A 50 16.38 -5.75 -0.91
N GLY A 51 16.64 -6.21 0.31
CA GLY A 51 17.85 -6.98 0.63
C GLY A 51 17.63 -8.45 0.30
N ASP A 52 16.77 -9.11 1.04
CA ASP A 52 16.39 -10.50 0.84
C ASP A 52 14.95 -10.54 0.30
N LEU A 53 14.82 -10.57 -1.02
CA LEU A 53 13.54 -10.72 -1.71
C LEU A 53 13.35 -12.20 -2.03
N HIS A 54 12.33 -12.82 -1.47
CA HIS A 54 12.12 -14.27 -1.58
C HIS A 54 10.68 -14.62 -1.92
N LEU A 55 10.51 -15.78 -2.53
CA LEU A 55 9.23 -16.44 -2.78
C LEU A 55 9.23 -17.78 -2.05
N TYR A 56 8.24 -18.01 -1.20
CA TYR A 56 8.07 -19.29 -0.54
C TYR A 56 7.60 -20.36 -1.53
N SER A 57 8.12 -21.58 -1.38
CA SER A 57 7.80 -22.71 -2.29
C SER A 57 6.31 -23.05 -2.31
N ASN A 58 5.62 -22.90 -1.19
CA ASN A 58 4.17 -23.12 -1.07
C ASN A 58 3.32 -21.99 -1.69
N HIS A 59 3.93 -20.92 -2.20
CA HIS A 59 3.25 -19.83 -2.90
C HIS A 59 3.42 -19.88 -4.43
N LEU A 60 4.14 -20.87 -4.96
CA LEU A 60 4.50 -20.93 -6.37
C LEU A 60 3.27 -20.95 -7.30
N ASP A 61 2.27 -21.77 -6.97
CA ASP A 61 1.04 -21.88 -7.78
C ASP A 61 0.28 -20.53 -7.82
N ALA A 62 0.23 -19.83 -6.69
CA ALA A 62 -0.38 -18.50 -6.64
C ALA A 62 0.40 -17.45 -7.43
N ALA A 63 1.74 -17.55 -7.43
CA ALA A 63 2.59 -16.67 -8.21
C ALA A 63 2.40 -16.89 -9.73
N ILE A 64 2.29 -18.13 -10.16
CA ILE A 64 2.00 -18.49 -11.55
C ILE A 64 0.63 -17.92 -11.95
N GLU A 65 -0.41 -18.16 -11.14
CA GLU A 65 -1.75 -17.64 -11.42
C GLU A 65 -1.76 -16.10 -11.53
N MET A 66 -1.03 -15.39 -10.66
CA MET A 66 -0.91 -13.93 -10.75
C MET A 66 -0.20 -13.47 -12.02
N HIS A 67 0.88 -14.15 -12.38
CA HIS A 67 1.63 -13.86 -13.61
C HIS A 67 0.75 -14.05 -14.85
N ASP A 68 0.02 -15.16 -14.92
CA ASP A 68 -0.87 -15.47 -16.05
C ASP A 68 -2.00 -14.44 -16.16
N ARG A 69 -2.59 -14.02 -15.05
CA ARG A 69 -3.60 -12.95 -15.04
C ARG A 69 -3.03 -11.64 -15.58
N TYR A 70 -1.82 -11.28 -15.15
CA TYR A 70 -1.16 -10.06 -15.63
C TYR A 70 -0.87 -10.13 -17.14
N THR A 71 -0.31 -11.23 -17.61
CA THR A 71 0.02 -11.43 -19.02
C THR A 71 -1.23 -11.40 -19.89
N ASN A 72 -2.28 -12.12 -19.48
CA ASN A 72 -3.56 -12.12 -20.19
C ASN A 72 -4.20 -10.73 -20.24
N HIS A 73 -4.09 -9.96 -19.15
CA HIS A 73 -4.60 -8.58 -19.13
C HIS A 73 -3.80 -7.66 -20.06
N MET A 74 -2.49 -7.83 -20.15
CA MET A 74 -1.66 -7.03 -21.06
C MET A 74 -1.93 -7.34 -22.53
N GLU A 75 -2.22 -8.61 -22.86
CA GLU A 75 -2.55 -9.04 -24.22
C GLU A 75 -4.01 -8.71 -24.60
N ASN A 76 -4.92 -8.88 -23.65
CA ASN A 76 -6.36 -8.68 -23.83
C ASN A 76 -6.91 -7.83 -22.66
N PRO A 77 -6.75 -6.51 -22.69
CA PRO A 77 -7.16 -5.66 -21.59
C PRO A 77 -8.65 -5.82 -21.26
N ASP A 78 -8.94 -6.35 -20.08
CA ASP A 78 -10.29 -6.35 -19.52
C ASP A 78 -10.46 -5.08 -18.69
N TYR A 79 -11.18 -4.12 -19.25
CA TYR A 79 -11.43 -2.83 -18.60
C TYR A 79 -12.32 -2.91 -17.36
N ALA A 80 -12.88 -4.10 -17.06
CA ALA A 80 -13.58 -4.32 -15.81
C ALA A 80 -12.65 -4.37 -14.60
N TYR A 81 -11.36 -4.63 -14.80
CA TYR A 81 -10.38 -4.73 -13.71
C TYR A 81 -9.32 -3.64 -13.78
N SER A 82 -8.86 -3.21 -12.61
CA SER A 82 -7.87 -2.15 -12.46
C SER A 82 -6.53 -2.73 -12.02
N LEU A 83 -5.48 -2.56 -12.82
CA LEU A 83 -4.10 -2.90 -12.43
C LEU A 83 -3.44 -1.81 -11.58
N SER A 84 -3.92 -0.59 -11.69
CA SER A 84 -3.31 0.57 -11.03
C SER A 84 -4.38 1.40 -10.33
N PRO A 85 -4.70 1.08 -9.07
CA PRO A 85 -5.63 1.87 -8.29
C PRO A 85 -5.09 3.28 -8.10
N LYS A 86 -5.98 4.27 -8.10
CA LYS A 86 -5.67 5.65 -7.77
C LYS A 86 -6.00 5.89 -6.30
N PHE A 87 -5.14 6.60 -5.62
CA PHE A 87 -5.36 7.02 -4.25
C PHE A 87 -5.32 8.54 -4.15
N TYR A 88 -6.35 9.10 -3.55
CA TYR A 88 -6.43 10.51 -3.19
C TYR A 88 -6.63 10.61 -1.68
N ALA A 89 -5.80 11.43 -1.02
CA ALA A 89 -6.02 11.68 0.40
C ALA A 89 -7.41 12.29 0.61
N PRO A 90 -8.26 11.73 1.49
CA PRO A 90 -9.58 12.29 1.76
C PRO A 90 -9.49 13.75 2.22
N GLU A 91 -10.48 14.56 1.81
CA GLU A 91 -10.55 15.95 2.22
C GLU A 91 -10.64 16.07 3.75
N GLY A 92 -9.84 16.95 4.33
CA GLY A 92 -9.78 17.12 5.79
C GLY A 92 -9.04 16.01 6.54
N PHE A 93 -8.46 15.01 5.84
CA PHE A 93 -7.68 13.97 6.49
C PHE A 93 -6.38 14.54 7.06
N ASP A 94 -6.19 14.41 8.37
CA ASP A 94 -4.95 14.79 9.04
C ASP A 94 -4.14 13.56 9.47
N ILE A 95 -2.99 13.36 8.80
CA ILE A 95 -2.08 12.26 9.12
C ILE A 95 -1.60 12.29 10.57
N THR A 96 -1.54 13.48 11.18
CA THR A 96 -1.13 13.59 12.59
C THR A 96 -2.10 12.89 13.53
N SER A 97 -3.33 12.63 13.07
CA SER A 97 -4.30 11.85 13.82
C SER A 97 -3.88 10.38 14.03
N PHE A 98 -2.96 9.86 13.18
CA PHE A 98 -2.37 8.52 13.32
C PHE A 98 -1.08 8.52 14.14
N MET A 99 -0.47 9.68 14.30
CA MET A 99 0.72 9.81 15.14
C MET A 99 0.24 9.96 16.57
N GLY A 100 0.06 8.88 17.29
CA GLY A 100 -0.49 8.87 18.64
C GLY A 100 -0.10 10.10 19.48
N LYS A 101 -0.95 10.45 20.45
CA LYS A 101 -0.64 11.53 21.39
C LYS A 101 0.57 11.11 22.21
N THR A 102 1.48 12.02 22.47
CA THR A 102 2.54 11.79 23.44
C THR A 102 2.12 12.31 24.81
N ASN A 103 2.46 11.58 25.86
CA ASN A 103 2.33 12.08 27.22
C ASN A 103 3.45 13.09 27.56
N GLU A 104 3.46 13.61 28.76
CA GLU A 104 4.47 14.58 29.24
C GLU A 104 5.90 14.02 29.26
N PHE A 105 6.07 12.70 29.20
CA PHE A 105 7.36 12.00 29.15
C PHE A 105 7.81 11.68 27.72
N GLY A 106 7.04 12.07 26.69
CA GLY A 106 7.35 11.79 25.28
C GLY A 106 7.01 10.37 24.82
N GLU A 107 6.29 9.59 25.63
CA GLU A 107 5.84 8.24 25.25
C GLU A 107 4.60 8.33 24.38
N ILE A 108 4.57 7.51 23.30
CA ILE A 108 3.42 7.43 22.40
C ILE A 108 2.28 6.71 23.11
N LEU A 109 1.15 7.39 23.27
CA LEU A 109 -0.08 6.77 23.75
C LEU A 109 -0.71 5.97 22.61
N VAL A 110 -0.85 4.66 22.82
CA VAL A 110 -1.53 3.78 21.88
C VAL A 110 -3.02 4.08 21.88
N GLU A 111 -3.58 4.38 20.71
CA GLU A 111 -5.02 4.56 20.55
C GLU A 111 -5.76 3.22 20.67
N GLU A 112 -7.02 3.28 21.10
CA GLU A 112 -7.89 2.11 21.12
C GLU A 112 -8.10 1.56 19.70
N ALA A 113 -8.22 0.23 19.58
CA ALA A 113 -8.31 -0.47 18.29
C ALA A 113 -9.48 0.03 17.42
N ASP A 114 -10.61 0.40 18.02
CA ASP A 114 -11.78 0.91 17.29
C ASP A 114 -11.52 2.27 16.65
N VAL A 115 -10.80 3.16 17.34
CA VAL A 115 -10.41 4.48 16.80
C VAL A 115 -9.48 4.31 15.60
N VAL A 116 -8.53 3.38 15.68
CA VAL A 116 -7.63 3.07 14.55
C VAL A 116 -8.41 2.49 13.38
N LYS A 117 -9.39 1.61 13.63
CA LYS A 117 -10.25 1.03 12.60
C LYS A 117 -11.05 2.09 11.85
N ASP A 118 -11.66 3.03 12.56
CA ASP A 118 -12.44 4.12 11.96
C ASP A 118 -11.56 5.00 11.07
N LYS A 119 -10.35 5.32 11.52
CA LYS A 119 -9.37 6.06 10.71
C LYS A 119 -8.96 5.31 9.45
N LEU A 120 -8.79 3.98 9.53
CA LEU A 120 -8.48 3.14 8.37
C LEU A 120 -9.63 3.10 7.37
N VAL A 121 -10.89 3.10 7.84
CA VAL A 121 -12.08 3.18 6.96
C VAL A 121 -12.10 4.50 6.20
N VAL A 122 -11.84 5.62 6.87
CA VAL A 122 -11.75 6.93 6.20
C VAL A 122 -10.62 6.93 5.17
N LEU A 123 -9.48 6.35 5.51
CA LEU A 123 -8.35 6.24 4.59
C LEU A 123 -8.67 5.40 3.36
N ALA A 124 -9.38 4.28 3.55
CA ALA A 124 -9.80 3.40 2.45
C ALA A 124 -10.75 4.10 1.47
N GLY A 125 -11.52 5.09 1.93
CA GLY A 125 -12.35 5.94 1.06
C GLY A 125 -11.57 6.78 0.06
N GLY A 126 -10.24 6.94 0.24
CA GLY A 126 -9.36 7.59 -0.73
C GLY A 126 -9.01 6.74 -1.95
N LEU A 127 -9.30 5.44 -1.93
CA LEU A 127 -9.12 4.56 -3.08
C LEU A 127 -10.30 4.73 -4.06
N THR A 128 -9.99 5.17 -5.28
CA THR A 128 -10.98 5.38 -6.34
C THR A 128 -10.63 4.54 -7.56
N ASP A 129 -11.64 4.24 -8.37
CA ASP A 129 -11.49 3.53 -9.65
C ASP A 129 -10.75 2.17 -9.50
N TYR A 130 -10.93 1.52 -8.34
CA TYR A 130 -10.29 0.25 -8.05
C TYR A 130 -11.28 -0.90 -8.12
N ILE A 131 -11.18 -1.69 -9.18
CA ILE A 131 -11.93 -2.93 -9.35
C ILE A 131 -10.91 -4.07 -9.36
N PRO A 132 -10.72 -4.77 -8.23
CA PRO A 132 -9.72 -5.82 -8.13
C PRO A 132 -10.15 -7.07 -8.93
N TYR A 133 -9.18 -7.82 -9.41
CA TYR A 133 -9.41 -9.17 -9.90
C TYR A 133 -10.04 -10.05 -8.80
N PRO A 134 -10.80 -11.08 -9.20
CA PRO A 134 -11.31 -12.06 -8.24
C PRO A 134 -10.18 -12.66 -7.42
N LYS A 135 -10.52 -13.08 -6.18
CA LYS A 135 -9.57 -13.76 -5.30
C LYS A 135 -8.84 -14.90 -6.04
N LEU A 136 -7.55 -15.06 -5.79
CA LEU A 136 -6.78 -16.19 -6.31
C LEU A 136 -7.40 -17.51 -5.86
N LYS A 137 -7.40 -18.50 -6.75
CA LYS A 137 -7.88 -19.86 -6.45
C LYS A 137 -6.90 -20.59 -5.56
N ALA A 138 -5.60 -20.39 -5.79
CA ALA A 138 -4.55 -20.97 -4.98
C ALA A 138 -4.59 -20.44 -3.53
N THR A 139 -4.39 -21.32 -2.57
CA THR A 139 -4.23 -20.95 -1.16
C THR A 139 -2.79 -20.52 -0.91
N MET A 140 -2.62 -19.44 -0.14
CA MET A 140 -1.32 -18.96 0.29
C MET A 140 -1.23 -19.06 1.82
N PRO A 141 -0.93 -20.26 2.38
CA PRO A 141 -0.76 -20.38 3.81
C PRO A 141 0.46 -19.58 4.26
N ILE A 142 0.38 -19.01 5.45
CA ILE A 142 1.53 -18.34 6.06
C ILE A 142 2.63 -19.39 6.22
N ALA A 143 3.82 -19.08 5.68
CA ALA A 143 4.98 -19.95 5.88
C ALA A 143 5.42 -19.86 7.35
N VAL A 144 5.57 -21.01 8.00
CA VAL A 144 6.01 -21.14 9.39
C VAL A 144 7.48 -21.48 9.43
#